data_f9a25aa7e357f93e864958bc91931f8a
#
_entry.id   f9a25aa7e357f93e864958bc91931f8a
#
_cell.length_a   1.000
_cell.length_b   1.000
_cell.length_c   1.000
_cell.angle_alpha   90.00
_cell.angle_beta   90.00
_cell.angle_gamma   90.00
#
_symmetry.space_group_name_H-M   'P 1'
#
loop_
_entity.id
_entity.type
_entity.pdbx_description
1 polymer ?
#
loop_
_entity_poly.entity_id
_entity_poly.type
_entity_poly.pdbx_seq_one_letter_code
_entity_poly.pdbx_strand_id
1 'polypeptide(L)'
;LLELPKEEPMSFLKRLFGGGARETAAEPAPAKQVEHKGFTIVAMPYKADGQYQTCGVVSREIDGVVKEHKFIRADRFAGIEDAAEVSIRKGIQLVDEQGERIFDRD
;
A
#
# COMPACT_ATOMS: atom_id res chain seq x y z
N LEU A 1 21.32 9.28 -18.42
CA LEU A 1 21.80 8.76 -17.40
C LEU A 1 21.20 9.31 -16.23
N LEU A 2 21.03 10.32 -16.16
CA LEU A 2 20.63 10.82 -15.11
C LEU A 2 19.23 10.78 -14.89
N GLU A 3 18.51 10.36 -15.73
CA GLU A 3 17.16 10.32 -15.58
C GLU A 3 16.77 9.38 -14.56
N LEU A 4 17.61 8.60 -14.11
CA LEU A 4 17.27 7.72 -13.14
C LEU A 4 16.49 8.25 -12.00
N PRO A 5 16.77 9.35 -11.52
CA PRO A 5 16.10 9.82 -10.34
C PRO A 5 14.63 9.93 -10.49
N LYS A 6 14.19 10.23 -11.65
CA LYS A 6 12.85 10.36 -11.79
C LYS A 6 12.13 9.12 -11.61
N GLU A 7 12.75 8.06 -11.81
CA GLU A 7 12.11 6.85 -11.69
C GLU A 7 12.14 6.28 -10.35
N GLU A 8 12.76 6.92 -9.44
CA GLU A 8 12.89 6.38 -8.17
C GLU A 8 11.63 5.98 -7.48
N PRO A 9 10.59 6.75 -7.48
CA PRO A 9 9.37 6.33 -6.81
C PRO A 9 8.81 5.08 -7.41
N MET A 10 8.91 4.97 -8.70
CA MET A 10 8.40 3.80 -9.32
C MET A 10 9.26 2.62 -9.01
N SER A 11 10.53 2.83 -8.96
CA SER A 11 11.42 1.76 -8.66
C SER A 11 11.18 1.21 -7.28
N PHE A 12 10.89 2.09 -6.35
CA PHE A 12 10.62 1.67 -5.01
C PHE A 12 9.41 0.76 -4.99
N LEU A 13 8.37 1.13 -5.65
CA LEU A 13 7.19 0.32 -5.69
C LEU A 13 7.46 -1.00 -6.36
N LYS A 14 8.26 -1.00 -7.41
CA LYS A 14 8.57 -2.21 -8.05
C LYS A 14 9.33 -3.13 -7.15
N ARG A 15 10.25 -2.63 -6.38
CA ARG A 15 10.98 -3.47 -5.50
C ARG A 15 10.09 -4.02 -4.43
N LEU A 16 9.14 -3.21 -3.97
CA LEU A 16 8.28 -3.65 -2.92
C LEU A 16 7.36 -4.75 -3.37
N PHE A 17 6.85 -4.66 -4.58
CA PHE A 17 5.92 -5.67 -5.02
C PHE A 17 6.49 -6.64 -6.02
N GLY A 18 7.35 -6.17 -6.85
CA GLY A 18 7.79 -6.98 -7.95
C GLY A 18 8.68 -8.11 -7.58
N GLY A 19 9.49 -7.91 -6.61
CA GLY A 19 10.44 -8.92 -6.31
C GLY A 19 9.84 -10.22 -5.97
N GLY A 20 8.81 -10.21 -5.20
CA GLY A 20 8.28 -11.45 -4.83
C GLY A 20 7.03 -11.78 -5.52
N ALA A 21 6.48 -10.82 -6.21
CA ALA A 21 5.22 -11.05 -6.76
C ALA A 21 5.11 -12.20 -7.67
N ARG A 22 6.08 -12.41 -8.50
CA ARG A 22 5.93 -13.44 -9.44
C ARG A 22 6.06 -14.77 -8.86
N GLU A 23 6.53 -14.89 -7.70
CA GLU A 23 6.72 -16.15 -7.20
C GLU A 23 5.56 -16.75 -6.57
N THR A 24 4.62 -16.06 -6.09
CA THR A 24 3.57 -16.69 -5.46
C THR A 24 2.30 -16.04 -5.78
N ALA A 25 1.33 -16.77 -6.05
CA ALA A 25 0.07 -16.26 -6.36
C ALA A 25 -0.65 -15.83 -5.13
N ALA A 26 -0.21 -16.23 -4.00
CA ALA A 26 -0.88 -15.87 -2.79
C ALA A 26 -0.53 -14.51 -2.30
N GLU A 27 0.51 -13.94 -2.82
CA GLU A 27 0.89 -12.66 -2.32
C GLU A 27 -0.03 -11.56 -2.75
N PRO A 28 -0.24 -10.55 -1.92
CA PRO A 28 -1.10 -9.45 -2.30
C PRO A 28 -0.49 -8.71 -3.46
N ALA A 29 -1.32 -8.21 -4.33
CA ALA A 29 -0.85 -7.45 -5.46
C ALA A 29 -1.49 -6.08 -5.41
N PRO A 30 -0.80 -5.05 -5.87
CA PRO A 30 -1.37 -3.71 -5.81
C PRO A 30 -2.60 -3.65 -6.71
N ALA A 31 -3.71 -3.28 -6.14
CA ALA A 31 -4.94 -3.17 -6.88
C ALA A 31 -5.29 -1.72 -7.15
N LYS A 32 -4.82 -0.80 -6.33
CA LYS A 32 -5.14 0.59 -6.50
C LYS A 32 -4.13 1.41 -5.71
N GLN A 33 -3.82 2.59 -6.19
CA GLN A 33 -2.85 3.43 -5.52
C GLN A 33 -3.29 4.87 -5.63
N VAL A 34 -3.21 5.63 -4.55
CA VAL A 34 -3.50 7.04 -4.58
C VAL A 34 -2.50 7.77 -3.72
N GLU A 35 -2.41 9.08 -3.92
CA GLU A 35 -1.59 9.92 -3.08
C GLU A 35 -2.47 10.86 -2.30
N HIS A 36 -2.16 11.05 -1.04
CA HIS A 36 -2.98 11.87 -0.17
C HIS A 36 -2.08 12.59 0.83
N LYS A 37 -2.05 13.91 0.76
CA LYS A 37 -1.26 14.74 1.66
C LYS A 37 0.20 14.33 1.73
N GLY A 38 0.75 13.95 0.60
CA GLY A 38 2.16 13.57 0.55
C GLY A 38 2.44 12.12 0.89
N PHE A 39 1.42 11.36 1.23
CA PHE A 39 1.58 9.94 1.49
C PHE A 39 1.10 9.15 0.28
N THR A 40 1.67 7.99 0.06
CA THR A 40 1.23 7.09 -0.98
C THR A 40 0.48 5.96 -0.30
N ILE A 41 -0.73 5.70 -0.75
CA ILE A 41 -1.55 4.64 -0.18
C ILE A 41 -1.78 3.61 -1.26
N VAL A 42 -1.38 2.38 -1.00
CA VAL A 42 -1.51 1.31 -1.96
C VAL A 42 -2.45 0.26 -1.38
N ALA A 43 -3.49 -0.06 -2.12
CA ALA A 43 -4.43 -1.08 -1.69
C ALA A 43 -3.90 -2.42 -2.17
N MET A 44 -3.79 -3.37 -1.27
CA MET A 44 -3.26 -4.68 -1.59
C MET A 44 -4.14 -5.75 -0.99
N PRO A 45 -5.41 -5.81 -1.35
CA PRO A 45 -6.28 -6.83 -0.78
C PRO A 45 -5.83 -8.21 -1.22
N TYR A 46 -6.03 -9.20 -0.38
CA TYR A 46 -5.62 -10.54 -0.73
C TYR A 46 -6.74 -11.52 -0.42
N LYS A 47 -6.69 -12.64 -1.08
CA LYS A 47 -7.76 -13.61 -0.96
C LYS A 47 -7.67 -14.35 0.35
N ALA A 48 -8.78 -14.48 1.02
CA ALA A 48 -8.83 -15.20 2.28
C ALA A 48 -10.21 -15.82 2.40
N ASP A 49 -10.24 -17.13 2.48
CA ASP A 49 -11.51 -17.86 2.62
C ASP A 49 -12.52 -17.48 1.56
N GLY A 50 -12.07 -17.35 0.33
CA GLY A 50 -13.00 -17.07 -0.75
C GLY A 50 -13.40 -15.63 -0.88
N GLN A 51 -12.89 -14.76 -0.05
CA GLN A 51 -13.20 -13.35 -0.10
C GLN A 51 -11.91 -12.56 -0.13
N TYR A 52 -12.01 -11.24 -0.26
CA TYR A 52 -10.82 -10.40 -0.29
C TYR A 52 -10.73 -9.60 0.99
N GLN A 53 -9.59 -9.73 1.65
CA GLN A 53 -9.33 -9.09 2.92
C GLN A 53 -8.81 -7.67 2.68
N THR A 54 -9.28 -6.70 3.45
CA THR A 54 -8.83 -5.34 3.35
C THR A 54 -7.39 -5.22 3.84
N CYS A 55 -6.53 -4.70 3.00
CA CYS A 55 -5.12 -4.59 3.32
C CYS A 55 -4.49 -3.48 2.49
N GLY A 56 -3.53 -2.82 3.04
CA GLY A 56 -2.85 -1.77 2.29
C GLY A 56 -1.55 -1.34 2.94
N VAL A 57 -0.85 -0.47 2.26
CA VAL A 57 0.41 0.07 2.75
C VAL A 57 0.38 1.58 2.59
N VAL A 58 0.76 2.29 3.63
CA VAL A 58 0.89 3.74 3.58
C VAL A 58 2.38 4.01 3.64
N SER A 59 2.88 4.82 2.72
CA SER A 59 4.31 5.11 2.71
C SER A 59 4.56 6.58 2.46
N ARG A 60 5.74 7.03 2.84
CA ARG A 60 6.14 8.40 2.62
C ARG A 60 7.65 8.49 2.76
N GLU A 61 8.25 9.32 1.94
CA GLU A 61 9.68 9.55 2.07
C GLU A 61 9.90 10.69 3.03
N ILE A 62 10.67 10.47 4.08
CA ILE A 62 10.95 11.46 5.09
C ILE A 62 12.45 11.55 5.24
N ASP A 63 12.99 12.73 4.96
CA ASP A 63 14.43 12.96 5.05
C ASP A 63 15.23 11.96 4.23
N GLY A 64 14.74 11.65 3.06
CA GLY A 64 15.46 10.74 2.17
C GLY A 64 15.25 9.28 2.48
N VAL A 65 14.45 8.96 3.48
CA VAL A 65 14.21 7.58 3.84
C VAL A 65 12.74 7.26 3.62
N VAL A 66 12.47 6.18 2.94
CA VAL A 66 11.09 5.79 2.68
C VAL A 66 10.60 4.98 3.86
N LYS A 67 9.52 5.43 4.48
CA LYS A 67 8.93 4.72 5.59
C LYS A 67 7.62 4.12 5.15
N GLU A 68 7.30 2.97 5.70
CA GLU A 68 6.11 2.24 5.31
C GLU A 68 5.37 1.71 6.50
N HIS A 69 4.07 1.63 6.39
CA HIS A 69 3.23 1.03 7.42
C HIS A 69 2.18 0.20 6.73
N LYS A 70 2.16 -1.09 7.01
CA LYS A 70 1.19 -1.97 6.41
C LYS A 70 0.03 -2.12 7.37
N PHE A 71 -1.18 -2.10 6.85
CA PHE A 71 -2.35 -2.28 7.70
C PHE A 71 -3.25 -3.36 7.12
N ILE A 72 -3.91 -4.08 8.01
CA ILE A 72 -4.85 -5.12 7.64
C ILE A 72 -6.07 -4.90 8.50
N ARG A 73 -7.24 -4.93 7.87
CA ARG A 73 -8.48 -4.75 8.60
C ARG A 73 -9.30 -6.00 8.50
N ALA A 74 -10.24 -6.14 9.39
CA ALA A 74 -11.05 -7.35 9.42
C ALA A 74 -12.07 -7.41 8.29
N ASP A 75 -12.35 -6.30 7.66
CA ASP A 75 -13.37 -6.27 6.62
C ASP A 75 -13.00 -7.15 5.45
N ARG A 76 -13.95 -7.88 4.93
CA ARG A 76 -13.76 -8.72 3.78
C ARG A 76 -14.87 -8.49 2.78
N PHE A 77 -14.56 -8.66 1.50
CA PHE A 77 -15.50 -8.40 0.44
C PHE A 77 -15.43 -9.49 -0.62
N ALA A 78 -16.54 -9.72 -1.29
CA ALA A 78 -16.56 -10.74 -2.32
C ALA A 78 -15.73 -10.32 -3.53
N GLY A 79 -15.65 -9.02 -3.81
CA GLY A 79 -14.93 -8.56 -4.98
C GLY A 79 -13.67 -7.79 -4.60
N ILE A 80 -12.65 -7.94 -5.41
CA ILE A 80 -11.40 -7.28 -5.13
C ILE A 80 -11.52 -5.78 -5.26
N GLU A 81 -12.40 -5.30 -6.12
CA GLU A 81 -12.54 -3.87 -6.30
C GLU A 81 -13.11 -3.20 -5.08
N ASP A 82 -14.07 -3.84 -4.43
CA ASP A 82 -14.64 -3.28 -3.23
C ASP A 82 -13.60 -3.28 -2.12
N ALA A 83 -12.83 -4.36 -2.03
CA ALA A 83 -11.81 -4.45 -1.01
C ALA A 83 -10.74 -3.38 -1.24
N ALA A 84 -10.39 -3.14 -2.49
CA ALA A 84 -9.38 -2.13 -2.79
C ALA A 84 -9.88 -0.75 -2.44
N GLU A 85 -11.13 -0.47 -2.74
CA GLU A 85 -11.67 0.84 -2.45
C GLU A 85 -11.71 1.10 -0.96
N VAL A 86 -12.12 0.13 -0.19
CA VAL A 86 -12.17 0.29 1.25
C VAL A 86 -10.75 0.38 1.81
N SER A 87 -9.80 -0.36 1.23
CA SER A 87 -8.43 -0.29 1.68
C SER A 87 -7.87 1.12 1.50
N ILE A 88 -8.17 1.75 0.37
CA ILE A 88 -7.72 3.11 0.15
C ILE A 88 -8.37 4.05 1.16
N ARG A 89 -9.65 3.86 1.41
CA ARG A 89 -10.36 4.72 2.33
C ARG A 89 -9.79 4.63 3.73
N LYS A 90 -9.42 3.40 4.14
CA LYS A 90 -8.83 3.23 5.47
C LYS A 90 -7.44 3.86 5.53
N GLY A 91 -6.69 3.77 4.43
CA GLY A 91 -5.38 4.40 4.38
C GLY A 91 -5.49 5.91 4.51
N ILE A 92 -6.45 6.50 3.81
CA ILE A 92 -6.66 7.93 3.89
C ILE A 92 -7.03 8.31 5.31
N GLN A 93 -7.86 7.51 5.93
CA GLN A 93 -8.27 7.78 7.29
C GLN A 93 -7.07 7.75 8.25
N LEU A 94 -6.17 6.79 8.07
CA LEU A 94 -4.99 6.71 8.90
C LEU A 94 -4.13 7.97 8.73
N VAL A 95 -3.97 8.41 7.49
CA VAL A 95 -3.17 9.59 7.23
C VAL A 95 -3.81 10.81 7.89
N ASP A 96 -5.12 10.95 7.75
CA ASP A 96 -5.78 12.10 8.32
C ASP A 96 -5.75 12.12 9.83
N GLU A 97 -5.80 10.95 10.43
CA GLU A 97 -5.82 10.87 11.89
C GLU A 97 -4.44 10.92 12.51
N GLN A 98 -3.48 10.31 11.88
CA GLN A 98 -2.18 10.16 12.50
C GLN A 98 -1.02 10.83 11.81
N GLY A 99 -1.12 11.04 10.50
CA GLY A 99 -0.03 11.64 9.77
C GLY A 99 1.23 10.80 9.94
N GLU A 100 2.36 11.47 10.11
CA GLU A 100 3.60 10.73 10.20
C GLU A 100 3.71 9.85 11.43
N ARG A 101 2.83 10.03 12.38
CA ARG A 101 2.87 9.17 13.55
C ARG A 101 2.52 7.74 13.21
N ILE A 102 1.97 7.51 12.02
CA ILE A 102 1.69 6.16 11.59
C ILE A 102 2.96 5.32 11.68
N PHE A 103 4.10 5.92 11.32
CA PHE A 103 5.34 5.17 11.26
C PHE A 103 5.99 4.94 12.62
N ASP A 104 5.53 5.67 13.62
CA ASP A 104 6.09 5.49 14.94
C ASP A 104 5.63 4.23 15.61
N ARG A 105 4.58 3.63 15.09
CA ARG A 105 4.05 2.46 15.70
C ARG A 105 4.75 1.23 15.31
N ASP A 106 5.50 1.29 14.28
CA ASP A 106 6.25 0.12 13.88
C ASP A 106 7.61 0.13 14.50
#